data_491c7a3e231b6b2b2cb7be3666c17a23
#
_entry.id   491c7a3e231b6b2b2cb7be3666c17a23
#
_cell.length_a   1.000
_cell.length_b   1.000
_cell.length_c   1.000
_cell.angle_alpha   90.00
_cell.angle_beta   90.00
_cell.angle_gamma   90.00
#
_symmetry.space_group_name_H-M   'P 1'
#
loop_
_entity.id
_entity.type
_entity.pdbx_description
1 polymer ?
#
loop_
_entity_poly.entity_id
_entity_poly.type
_entity_poly.pdbx_seq_one_letter_code
_entity_poly.pdbx_strand_id
1 'polypeptide(L)'
;MMNGKDDWLALHEKYPHVAFNFRRFDGTVYGPKTGHTILVQCEPWTNMPQNFDLSVLRQFDGIITFNSRFYEMYKHVLNMRLMRGVLACNSEFHLSAWPSYSLRENGVCCLNNCYHLGTRGDILWLRPETMNNLDPHLVRHVWAPQRRKWGGECYQGEVSAPIHHSHVNHLKKISEYRFCLCFESTYHPFWSWDFLTERMFNCFKAKTVPIYIGCYNIQDHVPSDLFIDFRQYYGSLRDYDSLNRLLISFPQSRWEDMTEQAYEWGQQNQFGTVQQLCDLIEDF
;
A
#
# COMPACT_ATOMS: atom_id res chain seq x y z
N MET A 1 -3.99 17.26 14.30
CA MET A 1 -3.98 15.79 14.13
C MET A 1 -5.07 15.44 13.14
N MET A 2 -4.70 14.89 12.03
CA MET A 2 -5.62 14.65 10.91
C MET A 2 -6.13 13.20 10.96
N ASN A 3 -7.45 13.00 10.89
CA ASN A 3 -8.12 11.70 11.03
C ASN A 3 -8.71 11.23 9.68
N GLY A 4 -7.96 10.48 8.91
CA GLY A 4 -8.45 9.74 7.72
C GLY A 4 -9.30 10.54 6.73
N LYS A 5 -10.66 10.44 6.79
CA LYS A 5 -11.55 11.12 5.85
C LYS A 5 -11.56 12.65 6.03
N ASP A 6 -11.40 13.09 7.27
CA ASP A 6 -11.40 14.50 7.63
C ASP A 6 -10.12 15.19 7.14
N ASP A 7 -9.01 14.43 7.03
CA ASP A 7 -7.73 14.91 6.52
C ASP A 7 -7.78 15.18 5.01
N TRP A 8 -8.41 14.30 4.25
CA TRP A 8 -8.62 14.52 2.83
C TRP A 8 -9.54 15.69 2.55
N LEU A 9 -10.59 15.87 3.38
CA LEU A 9 -11.49 17.02 3.28
C LEU A 9 -10.74 18.31 3.63
N ALA A 10 -9.95 18.31 4.70
CA ALA A 10 -9.14 19.46 5.10
C ALA A 10 -8.09 19.84 4.04
N LEU A 11 -7.44 18.84 3.40
CA LEU A 11 -6.53 19.09 2.28
C LEU A 11 -7.26 19.70 1.07
N HIS A 12 -8.44 19.19 0.73
CA HIS A 12 -9.26 19.75 -0.36
C HIS A 12 -9.77 21.15 -0.06
N GLU A 13 -10.10 21.45 1.20
CA GLU A 13 -10.49 22.79 1.63
C GLU A 13 -9.31 23.75 1.60
N LYS A 14 -8.13 23.32 2.08
CA LYS A 14 -6.91 24.14 2.07
C LYS A 14 -6.37 24.37 0.66
N TYR A 15 -6.44 23.35 -0.19
CA TYR A 15 -5.90 23.37 -1.55
C TYR A 15 -6.97 23.01 -2.59
N PRO A 16 -7.98 23.87 -2.84
CA PRO A 16 -9.10 23.57 -3.75
C PRO A 16 -8.68 23.43 -5.22
N HIS A 17 -7.47 23.87 -5.57
CA HIS A 17 -6.85 23.77 -6.89
C HIS A 17 -6.07 22.45 -7.08
N VAL A 18 -5.98 21.61 -6.07
CA VAL A 18 -5.27 20.33 -6.15
C VAL A 18 -6.21 19.19 -6.47
N ALA A 19 -5.90 18.44 -7.52
CA ALA A 19 -6.58 17.22 -7.91
C ALA A 19 -5.79 15.98 -7.44
N PHE A 20 -6.40 15.16 -6.59
CA PHE A 20 -5.83 13.88 -6.18
C PHE A 20 -6.30 12.78 -7.12
N ASN A 21 -5.45 12.37 -8.04
CA ASN A 21 -5.76 11.60 -9.22
C ASN A 21 -6.73 12.29 -10.21
N PHE A 22 -6.57 12.00 -11.49
CA PHE A 22 -7.41 12.58 -12.54
C PHE A 22 -8.87 12.14 -12.47
N ARG A 23 -9.14 10.93 -11.96
CA ARG A 23 -10.48 10.38 -11.84
C ARG A 23 -10.69 9.78 -10.44
N ARG A 24 -11.80 10.11 -9.81
CA ARG A 24 -12.25 9.38 -8.60
C ARG A 24 -12.72 7.97 -8.96
N PHE A 25 -12.72 7.08 -7.97
CA PHE A 25 -13.28 5.73 -8.08
C PHE A 25 -14.79 5.71 -8.41
N ASP A 26 -15.51 6.80 -8.15
CA ASP A 26 -16.92 7.01 -8.49
C ASP A 26 -17.13 7.47 -9.93
N GLY A 27 -16.06 7.66 -10.71
CA GLY A 27 -16.08 8.11 -12.09
C GLY A 27 -16.06 9.63 -12.28
N THR A 28 -16.08 10.41 -11.20
CA THR A 28 -15.97 11.88 -11.28
C THR A 28 -14.60 12.27 -11.83
N VAL A 29 -14.58 13.00 -12.92
CA VAL A 29 -13.36 13.55 -13.53
C VAL A 29 -13.05 14.88 -12.84
N TYR A 30 -11.86 14.99 -12.26
CA TYR A 30 -11.33 16.29 -11.88
C TYR A 30 -10.74 16.94 -13.14
N GLY A 31 -11.57 17.67 -13.85
CA GLY A 31 -11.08 18.58 -14.88
C GLY A 31 -10.39 19.78 -14.23
N PRO A 32 -9.42 20.42 -14.92
CA PRO A 32 -8.86 21.67 -14.44
C PRO A 32 -9.98 22.68 -14.25
N LYS A 33 -10.17 23.11 -13.00
CA LYS A 33 -10.98 24.28 -12.72
C LYS A 33 -10.20 25.51 -13.21
N THR A 34 -10.91 26.58 -13.54
CA THR A 34 -10.28 27.85 -13.92
C THR A 34 -9.32 28.31 -12.82
N GLY A 35 -8.03 28.41 -13.11
CA GLY A 35 -6.97 28.80 -12.20
C GLY A 35 -5.79 27.84 -12.25
N HIS A 36 -4.77 28.10 -11.45
CA HIS A 36 -3.60 27.24 -11.30
C HIS A 36 -4.01 25.88 -10.70
N THR A 37 -3.68 24.77 -11.37
CA THR A 37 -4.13 23.43 -10.99
C THR A 37 -2.97 22.46 -10.86
N ILE A 38 -2.93 21.70 -9.76
CA ILE A 38 -1.91 20.69 -9.48
C ILE A 38 -2.54 19.29 -9.45
N LEU A 39 -1.93 18.34 -10.15
CA LEU A 39 -2.31 16.93 -10.07
C LEU A 39 -1.36 16.18 -9.12
N VAL A 40 -1.90 15.52 -8.12
CA VAL A 40 -1.17 14.57 -7.26
C VAL A 40 -1.48 13.14 -7.70
N GLN A 41 -0.47 12.42 -8.15
CA GLN A 41 -0.59 11.01 -8.53
C GLN A 41 -0.52 10.13 -7.26
N CYS A 42 -1.64 9.54 -6.85
CA CYS A 42 -1.72 8.66 -5.69
C CYS A 42 -1.89 7.18 -6.07
N GLU A 43 -2.18 6.89 -7.33
CA GLU A 43 -2.43 5.54 -7.82
C GLU A 43 -1.49 5.20 -8.99
N PRO A 44 -1.05 3.94 -9.12
CA PRO A 44 -0.18 3.51 -10.22
C PRO A 44 -0.95 3.47 -11.54
N TRP A 45 -0.21 3.41 -12.63
CA TRP A 45 -0.78 3.31 -13.99
C TRP A 45 -1.78 2.17 -14.15
N THR A 46 -1.55 1.05 -13.50
CA THR A 46 -2.44 -0.13 -13.53
C THR A 46 -3.85 0.17 -13.04
N ASN A 47 -3.98 1.06 -12.05
CA ASN A 47 -5.25 1.45 -11.46
C ASN A 47 -5.85 2.65 -12.19
N MET A 48 -5.00 3.61 -12.57
CA MET A 48 -5.39 4.88 -13.17
C MET A 48 -4.44 5.30 -14.30
N PRO A 49 -4.52 4.65 -15.47
CA PRO A 49 -3.61 4.94 -16.59
C PRO A 49 -3.68 6.41 -17.05
N GLN A 50 -4.83 7.07 -16.87
CA GLN A 50 -5.01 8.48 -17.23
C GLN A 50 -4.11 9.43 -16.44
N ASN A 51 -3.71 9.05 -15.20
CA ASN A 51 -2.76 9.83 -14.41
C ASN A 51 -1.36 9.91 -15.05
N PHE A 52 -1.09 9.11 -16.07
CA PHE A 52 0.20 9.03 -16.76
C PHE A 52 0.09 9.33 -18.25
N ASP A 53 -1.08 9.77 -18.72
CA ASP A 53 -1.30 10.19 -20.11
C ASP A 53 -0.85 11.63 -20.29
N LEU A 54 0.11 11.88 -21.18
CA LEU A 54 0.66 13.22 -21.44
C LEU A 54 -0.40 14.21 -21.90
N SER A 55 -1.44 13.77 -22.61
CA SER A 55 -2.53 14.65 -23.04
C SER A 55 -3.37 15.16 -21.86
N VAL A 56 -3.47 14.34 -20.82
CA VAL A 56 -4.11 14.69 -19.56
C VAL A 56 -3.17 15.55 -18.70
N LEU A 57 -1.92 15.16 -18.55
CA LEU A 57 -0.95 15.82 -17.69
C LEU A 57 -0.67 17.26 -18.11
N ARG A 58 -0.67 17.54 -19.42
CA ARG A 58 -0.50 18.91 -19.98
C ARG A 58 -1.64 19.87 -19.68
N GLN A 59 -2.73 19.38 -19.09
CA GLN A 59 -3.86 20.22 -18.66
C GLN A 59 -3.67 20.78 -17.24
N PHE A 60 -2.62 20.36 -16.54
CA PHE A 60 -2.28 20.78 -15.19
C PHE A 60 -1.04 21.69 -15.22
N ASP A 61 -1.01 22.69 -14.35
CA ASP A 61 0.13 23.60 -14.19
C ASP A 61 1.28 22.97 -13.44
N GLY A 62 0.96 21.99 -12.58
CA GLY A 62 1.92 21.23 -11.78
C GLY A 62 1.51 19.79 -11.58
N ILE A 63 2.50 18.90 -11.40
CA ILE A 63 2.30 17.48 -11.16
C ILE A 63 3.19 17.03 -10.02
N ILE A 64 2.60 16.39 -9.02
CA ILE A 64 3.32 15.68 -7.96
C ILE A 64 3.21 14.18 -8.23
N THR A 65 4.35 13.52 -8.42
CA THR A 65 4.44 12.09 -8.70
C THR A 65 5.26 11.36 -7.65
N PHE A 66 4.93 10.10 -7.38
CA PHE A 66 5.77 9.22 -6.56
C PHE A 66 6.82 8.47 -7.39
N ASN A 67 6.62 8.32 -8.70
CA ASN A 67 7.44 7.49 -9.58
C ASN A 67 8.64 8.28 -10.11
N SER A 68 9.83 8.02 -9.58
CA SER A 68 11.04 8.74 -9.97
C SER A 68 11.45 8.49 -11.43
N ARG A 69 11.19 7.30 -11.98
CA ARG A 69 11.45 7.02 -13.42
C ARG A 69 10.56 7.86 -14.32
N PHE A 70 9.30 8.01 -13.95
CA PHE A 70 8.37 8.87 -14.69
C PHE A 70 8.77 10.34 -14.55
N TYR A 71 9.13 10.77 -13.34
CA TYR A 71 9.66 12.11 -13.07
C TYR A 71 10.89 12.42 -13.95
N GLU A 72 11.91 11.56 -13.92
CA GLU A 72 13.14 11.75 -14.71
C GLU A 72 12.88 11.83 -16.21
N MET A 73 11.91 11.07 -16.70
CA MET A 73 11.54 11.05 -18.12
C MET A 73 10.85 12.36 -18.57
N TYR A 74 10.06 13.00 -17.71
CA TYR A 74 9.17 14.08 -18.13
C TYR A 74 9.40 15.41 -17.42
N LYS A 75 10.26 15.53 -16.44
CA LYS A 75 10.56 16.78 -15.69
C LYS A 75 11.05 17.94 -16.58
N HIS A 76 11.54 17.65 -17.80
CA HIS A 76 11.99 18.66 -18.75
C HIS A 76 10.89 19.23 -19.65
N VAL A 77 9.72 18.58 -19.68
CA VAL A 77 8.57 18.95 -20.52
C VAL A 77 7.30 19.21 -19.73
N LEU A 78 7.27 18.85 -18.46
CA LEU A 78 6.19 19.05 -17.51
C LEU A 78 6.75 19.69 -16.23
N ASN A 79 6.00 20.60 -15.62
CA ASN A 79 6.36 21.14 -14.30
C ASN A 79 6.04 20.09 -13.22
N MET A 80 7.06 19.38 -12.73
CA MET A 80 6.88 18.24 -11.86
C MET A 80 7.65 18.36 -10.56
N ARG A 81 7.11 17.73 -9.51
CA ARG A 81 7.79 17.48 -8.24
C ARG A 81 7.75 15.99 -7.91
N LEU A 82 8.77 15.49 -7.24
CA LEU A 82 8.86 14.11 -6.81
C LEU A 82 8.53 14.01 -5.32
N MET A 83 7.52 13.19 -4.98
CA MET A 83 7.18 12.83 -3.61
C MET A 83 7.72 11.44 -3.30
N ARG A 84 8.38 11.26 -2.15
CA ARG A 84 8.86 9.95 -1.74
C ARG A 84 7.70 9.11 -1.19
N GLY A 85 7.36 8.02 -1.88
CA GLY A 85 6.23 7.15 -1.57
C GLY A 85 4.87 7.76 -1.96
N VAL A 86 3.82 7.01 -1.74
CA VAL A 86 2.44 7.43 -2.03
C VAL A 86 1.84 8.09 -0.79
N LEU A 87 1.10 9.17 -1.01
CA LEU A 87 0.34 9.80 0.07
C LEU A 87 -0.57 8.76 0.76
N ALA A 88 -0.58 8.74 2.07
CA ALA A 88 -1.22 7.79 2.99
C ALA A 88 -0.28 6.70 3.56
N CYS A 89 1.02 6.71 3.26
CA CYS A 89 1.97 5.83 3.94
C CYS A 89 2.09 6.13 5.44
N ASN A 90 1.60 7.28 5.86
CA ASN A 90 1.72 7.72 7.25
C ASN A 90 0.35 7.93 7.89
N SER A 91 -0.17 6.90 8.56
CA SER A 91 -1.21 7.11 9.56
C SER A 91 -0.55 7.40 10.91
N GLU A 92 -1.00 8.44 11.61
CA GLU A 92 -0.56 8.77 12.97
C GLU A 92 -1.08 7.76 14.03
N PHE A 93 -1.79 6.72 13.58
CA PHE A 93 -2.36 5.73 14.47
C PHE A 93 -1.30 4.76 14.96
N HIS A 94 -1.23 4.63 16.28
CA HIS A 94 -0.40 3.67 16.97
C HIS A 94 -1.26 2.79 17.86
N LEU A 95 -0.89 1.53 17.99
CA LEU A 95 -1.47 0.68 19.03
C LEU A 95 -0.79 1.03 20.36
N SER A 96 -1.59 1.08 21.43
CA SER A 96 -1.06 1.27 22.79
C SER A 96 -0.42 0.00 23.36
N ALA A 97 -0.77 -1.16 22.80
CA ALA A 97 -0.22 -2.47 23.15
C ALA A 97 -0.39 -3.45 21.99
N TRP A 98 0.48 -4.46 21.93
CA TRP A 98 0.45 -5.54 20.96
C TRP A 98 0.31 -6.90 21.66
N PRO A 99 -0.42 -7.85 21.06
CA PRO A 99 -0.40 -9.24 21.55
C PRO A 99 1.02 -9.81 21.51
N SER A 100 1.39 -10.60 22.52
CA SER A 100 2.64 -11.38 22.47
C SER A 100 2.57 -12.44 21.36
N TYR A 101 3.73 -12.96 20.94
CA TYR A 101 3.82 -13.99 19.90
C TYR A 101 2.87 -15.18 20.12
N SER A 102 2.78 -15.66 21.37
CA SER A 102 1.96 -16.81 21.73
C SER A 102 0.45 -16.55 21.67
N LEU A 103 0.03 -15.28 21.72
CA LEU A 103 -1.39 -14.87 21.64
C LEU A 103 -1.81 -14.57 20.20
N ARG A 104 -0.89 -14.60 19.25
CA ARG A 104 -1.21 -14.35 17.83
C ARG A 104 -1.56 -15.64 17.12
N GLU A 105 -2.48 -15.53 16.17
CA GLU A 105 -2.78 -16.62 15.25
C GLU A 105 -1.52 -17.04 14.49
N ASN A 106 -1.24 -18.36 14.48
CA ASN A 106 -0.15 -18.93 13.67
C ASN A 106 -0.57 -18.97 12.21
N GLY A 107 -0.53 -17.82 11.56
CA GLY A 107 -1.03 -17.74 10.21
C GLY A 107 -0.87 -16.39 9.54
N VAL A 108 -1.56 -16.24 8.44
CA VAL A 108 -1.51 -15.09 7.53
C VAL A 108 -2.87 -14.44 7.44
N CYS A 109 -2.94 -13.13 7.68
CA CYS A 109 -4.12 -12.34 7.32
C CYS A 109 -3.91 -11.57 6.02
N CYS A 110 -5.01 -11.24 5.35
CA CYS A 110 -5.06 -10.29 4.25
C CYS A 110 -6.23 -9.33 4.44
N LEU A 111 -5.94 -8.04 4.57
CA LEU A 111 -6.94 -7.00 4.79
C LEU A 111 -7.12 -6.11 3.56
N ASN A 112 -7.14 -6.69 2.38
CA ASN A 112 -7.17 -5.96 1.12
C ASN A 112 -8.26 -6.45 0.18
N ASN A 113 -8.77 -5.55 -0.65
CA ASN A 113 -9.64 -5.94 -1.76
C ASN A 113 -8.91 -6.87 -2.73
N CYS A 114 -9.69 -7.78 -3.33
CA CYS A 114 -9.25 -8.64 -4.40
C CYS A 114 -10.17 -8.46 -5.61
N TYR A 115 -9.61 -8.02 -6.70
CA TYR A 115 -10.25 -7.98 -8.02
C TYR A 115 -9.17 -7.97 -9.09
N HIS A 116 -9.53 -8.31 -10.30
CA HIS A 116 -8.62 -8.29 -11.43
C HIS A 116 -8.91 -7.05 -12.28
N LEU A 117 -7.91 -6.20 -12.47
CA LEU A 117 -8.03 -4.99 -13.30
C LEU A 117 -7.87 -5.29 -14.79
N GLY A 118 -7.21 -6.41 -15.11
CA GLY A 118 -6.90 -6.79 -16.48
C GLY A 118 -5.83 -5.94 -17.15
N THR A 119 -5.16 -5.08 -16.38
CA THR A 119 -4.08 -4.22 -16.87
C THR A 119 -2.72 -4.89 -16.72
N ARG A 120 -1.75 -4.51 -17.58
CA ARG A 120 -0.40 -5.04 -17.51
C ARG A 120 0.26 -4.66 -16.17
N GLY A 121 0.73 -5.65 -15.43
CA GLY A 121 1.34 -5.46 -14.12
C GLY A 121 0.37 -5.51 -12.93
N ASP A 122 -0.94 -5.70 -13.17
CA ASP A 122 -1.91 -5.97 -12.13
C ASP A 122 -1.58 -7.30 -11.42
N ILE A 123 -1.47 -7.24 -10.09
CA ILE A 123 -1.23 -8.41 -9.23
C ILE A 123 -2.30 -8.60 -8.15
N LEU A 124 -3.44 -7.93 -8.27
CA LEU A 124 -4.53 -8.07 -7.28
C LEU A 124 -5.08 -9.49 -7.22
N TRP A 125 -5.08 -10.21 -8.36
CA TRP A 125 -5.47 -11.62 -8.47
C TRP A 125 -4.53 -12.57 -7.70
N LEU A 126 -3.29 -12.15 -7.45
CA LEU A 126 -2.30 -12.95 -6.73
C LEU A 126 -2.65 -13.12 -5.25
N ARG A 127 -3.41 -12.18 -4.67
CA ARG A 127 -3.84 -12.24 -3.27
C ARG A 127 -4.67 -13.48 -2.95
N PRO A 128 -5.81 -13.74 -3.65
CA PRO A 128 -6.58 -14.96 -3.42
C PRO A 128 -5.82 -16.21 -3.83
N GLU A 129 -5.05 -16.16 -4.91
CA GLU A 129 -4.22 -17.30 -5.29
C GLU A 129 -3.25 -17.67 -4.17
N THR A 130 -2.52 -16.71 -3.62
CA THR A 130 -1.60 -16.98 -2.52
C THR A 130 -2.33 -17.52 -1.29
N MET A 131 -3.41 -16.87 -0.84
CA MET A 131 -4.15 -17.30 0.34
C MET A 131 -4.71 -18.74 0.19
N ASN A 132 -5.11 -19.13 -1.01
CA ASN A 132 -5.63 -20.47 -1.29
C ASN A 132 -4.53 -21.55 -1.37
N ASN A 133 -3.28 -21.16 -1.68
CA ASN A 133 -2.14 -22.08 -1.79
C ASN A 133 -1.25 -22.11 -0.52
N LEU A 134 -1.58 -21.33 0.51
CA LEU A 134 -0.93 -21.49 1.81
C LEU A 134 -1.36 -22.81 2.46
N ASP A 135 -0.45 -23.37 3.26
CA ASP A 135 -0.66 -24.65 3.97
C ASP A 135 -1.92 -24.59 4.86
N PRO A 136 -2.79 -25.61 4.81
CA PRO A 136 -4.00 -25.68 5.64
C PRO A 136 -3.75 -25.65 7.16
N HIS A 137 -2.56 -25.99 7.63
CA HIS A 137 -2.18 -25.90 9.04
C HIS A 137 -1.93 -24.45 9.51
N LEU A 138 -1.76 -23.51 8.57
CA LEU A 138 -1.71 -22.07 8.87
C LEU A 138 -3.12 -21.51 8.94
N VAL A 139 -3.40 -20.66 9.91
CA VAL A 139 -4.61 -19.84 9.90
C VAL A 139 -4.55 -18.87 8.70
N ARG A 140 -5.58 -18.88 7.87
CA ARG A 140 -5.64 -18.09 6.62
C ARG A 140 -6.93 -17.29 6.61
N HIS A 141 -6.85 -16.02 6.99
CA HIS A 141 -8.02 -15.18 7.09
C HIS A 141 -7.95 -13.97 6.17
N VAL A 142 -9.05 -13.74 5.46
CA VAL A 142 -9.25 -12.59 4.59
C VAL A 142 -10.37 -11.71 5.13
N TRP A 143 -10.07 -10.45 5.32
CA TRP A 143 -11.00 -9.43 5.76
C TRP A 143 -11.09 -8.35 4.68
N ALA A 144 -12.20 -8.31 3.95
CA ALA A 144 -12.39 -7.39 2.82
C ALA A 144 -13.86 -7.02 2.66
N PRO A 145 -14.21 -5.86 2.08
CA PRO A 145 -15.58 -5.52 1.74
C PRO A 145 -16.25 -6.60 0.89
N GLN A 146 -17.46 -7.01 1.28
CA GLN A 146 -18.21 -8.13 0.70
C GLN A 146 -18.39 -8.07 -0.82
N ARG A 147 -18.38 -6.90 -1.39
CA ARG A 147 -18.69 -6.69 -2.81
C ARG A 147 -17.63 -7.24 -3.77
N ARG A 148 -16.49 -7.69 -3.26
CA ARG A 148 -15.36 -8.12 -4.11
C ARG A 148 -14.93 -9.51 -3.72
N LYS A 149 -15.41 -10.44 -4.50
CA LYS A 149 -15.36 -11.89 -4.34
C LYS A 149 -13.96 -12.41 -4.07
N TRP A 150 -13.66 -12.67 -2.84
CA TRP A 150 -12.51 -13.47 -2.48
C TRP A 150 -12.76 -14.97 -2.75
N GLY A 151 -13.84 -15.47 -2.96
CA GLY A 151 -14.15 -16.87 -3.20
C GLY A 151 -13.25 -17.81 -2.41
N GLY A 152 -13.79 -18.55 -1.44
CA GLY A 152 -13.03 -19.55 -0.71
C GLY A 152 -13.23 -19.50 0.81
N GLU A 153 -12.70 -20.53 1.48
CA GLU A 153 -12.85 -20.76 2.93
C GLU A 153 -12.11 -19.71 3.79
N CYS A 154 -11.16 -18.99 3.21
CA CYS A 154 -10.36 -17.99 3.91
C CYS A 154 -11.13 -16.69 4.23
N TYR A 155 -12.26 -16.44 3.56
CA TYR A 155 -13.00 -15.18 3.73
C TYR A 155 -13.77 -15.13 5.04
N GLN A 156 -13.52 -14.12 5.87
CA GLN A 156 -14.12 -13.95 7.20
C GLN A 156 -15.12 -12.77 7.28
N GLY A 157 -15.28 -12.01 6.21
CA GLY A 157 -16.14 -10.84 6.20
C GLY A 157 -15.40 -9.51 6.21
N GLU A 158 -16.04 -8.49 6.74
CA GLU A 158 -15.45 -7.15 6.88
C GLU A 158 -14.93 -6.94 8.31
N VAL A 159 -13.85 -6.20 8.46
CA VAL A 159 -13.48 -5.67 9.78
C VAL A 159 -14.59 -4.73 10.22
N SER A 160 -15.05 -4.90 11.48
CA SER A 160 -16.14 -4.13 12.07
C SER A 160 -15.77 -2.65 12.20
N ALA A 161 -15.98 -1.92 11.21
CA ALA A 161 -15.95 -0.51 10.86
C ALA A 161 -15.44 -0.44 9.42
N PRO A 162 -15.91 0.49 8.60
CA PRO A 162 -15.40 0.60 7.23
C PRO A 162 -13.88 0.66 7.27
N ILE A 163 -13.24 -0.25 6.55
CA ILE A 163 -11.76 -0.35 6.46
C ILE A 163 -11.12 1.02 6.14
N HIS A 164 -11.89 1.88 5.47
CA HIS A 164 -11.50 3.24 5.10
C HIS A 164 -11.63 4.27 6.24
N HIS A 165 -12.22 3.93 7.40
CA HIS A 165 -12.57 4.90 8.42
C HIS A 165 -11.98 4.61 9.82
N SER A 166 -11.29 3.49 10.02
CA SER A 166 -10.65 3.18 11.29
C SER A 166 -9.34 2.44 11.10
N HIS A 167 -8.29 3.19 10.86
CA HIS A 167 -6.93 2.64 10.81
C HIS A 167 -6.58 1.86 12.09
N VAL A 168 -7.08 2.27 13.26
CA VAL A 168 -6.84 1.55 14.53
C VAL A 168 -7.42 0.15 14.52
N ASN A 169 -8.67 -0.04 14.04
CA ASN A 169 -9.26 -1.37 13.94
C ASN A 169 -8.54 -2.25 12.89
N HIS A 170 -8.07 -1.63 11.83
CA HIS A 170 -7.24 -2.29 10.83
C HIS A 170 -5.92 -2.78 11.45
N LEU A 171 -5.20 -1.91 12.18
CA LEU A 171 -3.97 -2.27 12.87
C LEU A 171 -4.20 -3.35 13.94
N LYS A 172 -5.27 -3.23 14.75
CA LYS A 172 -5.66 -4.26 15.71
C LYS A 172 -5.88 -5.61 15.03
N LYS A 173 -6.60 -5.63 13.90
CA LYS A 173 -6.85 -6.86 13.16
C LYS A 173 -5.55 -7.47 12.61
N ILE A 174 -4.65 -6.67 12.03
CA ILE A 174 -3.33 -7.16 11.58
C ILE A 174 -2.54 -7.72 12.76
N SER A 175 -2.55 -7.06 13.93
CA SER A 175 -1.78 -7.48 15.10
C SER A 175 -2.23 -8.81 15.72
N GLU A 176 -3.40 -9.33 15.36
CA GLU A 176 -3.85 -10.66 15.78
C GLU A 176 -3.08 -11.81 15.10
N TYR A 177 -2.31 -11.54 14.04
CA TYR A 177 -1.62 -12.54 13.23
C TYR A 177 -0.10 -12.37 13.26
N ARG A 178 0.62 -13.47 13.02
CA ARG A 178 2.09 -13.44 12.90
C ARG A 178 2.53 -12.83 11.57
N PHE A 179 1.76 -13.08 10.50
CA PHE A 179 2.08 -12.63 9.15
C PHE A 179 0.89 -11.91 8.51
N CYS A 180 1.19 -10.95 7.62
CA CYS A 180 0.18 -10.27 6.83
C CYS A 180 0.58 -10.27 5.35
N LEU A 181 -0.35 -10.66 4.48
CA LEU A 181 -0.17 -10.55 3.03
C LEU A 181 -0.27 -9.08 2.61
N CYS A 182 0.88 -8.49 2.34
CA CYS A 182 1.06 -7.08 2.07
C CYS A 182 1.38 -6.84 0.59
N PHE A 183 0.45 -7.26 -0.29
CA PHE A 183 0.62 -7.11 -1.74
C PHE A 183 0.03 -5.78 -2.21
N GLU A 184 0.81 -5.02 -2.97
CA GLU A 184 0.31 -3.84 -3.66
C GLU A 184 -0.66 -4.20 -4.79
N SER A 185 -1.17 -3.21 -5.50
CA SER A 185 -2.05 -3.44 -6.66
C SER A 185 -1.28 -3.75 -7.94
N THR A 186 0.00 -3.44 -7.97
CA THR A 186 0.84 -3.56 -9.17
C THR A 186 2.24 -4.06 -8.87
N TYR A 187 2.80 -4.82 -9.81
CA TYR A 187 4.22 -5.17 -9.87
C TYR A 187 4.71 -5.08 -11.31
N HIS A 188 5.46 -4.04 -11.63
CA HIS A 188 5.95 -3.77 -12.97
C HIS A 188 7.22 -2.91 -12.90
N PRO A 189 8.29 -3.19 -13.67
CA PRO A 189 9.59 -2.51 -13.56
C PRO A 189 9.55 -0.99 -13.77
N PHE A 190 8.51 -0.46 -14.41
CA PHE A 190 8.32 0.98 -14.59
C PHE A 190 7.17 1.53 -13.74
N TRP A 191 5.97 0.92 -13.81
CA TRP A 191 4.77 1.49 -13.21
C TRP A 191 4.65 1.30 -11.70
N SER A 192 5.36 0.33 -11.11
CA SER A 192 5.46 0.17 -9.66
C SER A 192 6.78 0.65 -9.06
N TRP A 193 7.57 1.38 -9.84
CA TRP A 193 8.79 2.01 -9.33
C TRP A 193 8.44 3.06 -8.29
N ASP A 194 9.00 2.95 -7.10
CA ASP A 194 8.70 3.76 -5.91
C ASP A 194 7.24 3.70 -5.41
N PHE A 195 6.43 2.76 -5.92
CA PHE A 195 5.04 2.59 -5.49
C PHE A 195 4.97 1.84 -4.15
N LEU A 196 5.17 2.58 -3.07
CA LEU A 196 5.11 2.09 -1.70
C LEU A 196 3.95 2.77 -0.97
N THR A 197 2.99 1.96 -0.48
CA THR A 197 1.78 2.45 0.20
C THR A 197 1.81 2.19 1.71
N GLU A 198 0.75 2.60 2.40
CA GLU A 198 0.56 2.41 3.84
C GLU A 198 0.58 0.94 4.30
N ARG A 199 0.39 -0.03 3.39
CA ARG A 199 0.24 -1.46 3.74
C ARG A 199 1.41 -2.01 4.53
N MET A 200 2.61 -1.75 4.06
CA MET A 200 3.82 -2.22 4.75
C MET A 200 3.99 -1.54 6.11
N PHE A 201 3.77 -0.22 6.18
CA PHE A 201 3.86 0.53 7.42
C PHE A 201 2.79 0.12 8.44
N ASN A 202 1.60 -0.26 7.98
CA ASN A 202 0.57 -0.83 8.85
C ASN A 202 1.02 -2.16 9.46
N CYS A 203 1.71 -3.01 8.72
CA CYS A 203 2.31 -4.23 9.26
C CYS A 203 3.39 -3.91 10.31
N PHE A 204 4.26 -2.94 10.06
CA PHE A 204 5.28 -2.49 11.01
C PHE A 204 4.66 -1.95 12.29
N LYS A 205 3.64 -1.06 12.17
CA LYS A 205 2.89 -0.52 13.31
C LYS A 205 2.13 -1.57 14.10
N ALA A 206 1.68 -2.64 13.45
CA ALA A 206 1.02 -3.77 14.08
C ALA A 206 2.00 -4.80 14.66
N LYS A 207 3.31 -4.61 14.49
CA LYS A 207 4.37 -5.59 14.80
C LYS A 207 4.04 -6.97 14.22
N THR A 208 3.69 -7.00 12.93
CA THR A 208 3.34 -8.20 12.17
C THR A 208 4.26 -8.29 10.97
N VAL A 209 4.81 -9.46 10.68
CA VAL A 209 5.75 -9.64 9.57
C VAL A 209 5.01 -9.53 8.24
N PRO A 210 5.35 -8.56 7.37
CA PRO A 210 4.74 -8.46 6.04
C PRO A 210 5.32 -9.48 5.08
N ILE A 211 4.46 -10.15 4.30
CA ILE A 211 4.82 -10.89 3.09
C ILE A 211 4.53 -9.94 1.93
N TYR A 212 5.57 -9.44 1.28
CA TYR A 212 5.45 -8.27 0.40
C TYR A 212 5.83 -8.52 -1.05
N ILE A 213 5.01 -7.97 -1.96
CA ILE A 213 5.34 -7.71 -3.37
C ILE A 213 4.59 -6.44 -3.83
N GLY A 214 5.24 -5.63 -4.66
CA GLY A 214 4.63 -4.42 -5.22
C GLY A 214 5.66 -3.43 -5.73
N CYS A 215 6.23 -2.61 -4.88
CA CYS A 215 7.29 -1.68 -5.26
C CYS A 215 8.46 -2.44 -5.89
N TYR A 216 8.77 -2.13 -7.15
CA TYR A 216 9.77 -2.90 -7.91
C TYR A 216 11.17 -2.77 -7.32
N ASN A 217 11.51 -1.57 -6.86
CA ASN A 217 12.79 -1.23 -6.23
C ASN A 217 12.66 -1.09 -4.69
N ILE A 218 11.89 -1.97 -4.05
CA ILE A 218 11.62 -1.90 -2.60
C ILE A 218 12.88 -1.84 -1.75
N GLN A 219 13.96 -2.48 -2.16
CA GLN A 219 15.25 -2.49 -1.45
C GLN A 219 15.95 -1.12 -1.40
N ASP A 220 15.54 -0.17 -2.26
CA ASP A 220 16.04 1.20 -2.20
C ASP A 220 15.33 2.01 -1.10
N HIS A 221 14.22 1.50 -0.58
CA HIS A 221 13.35 2.17 0.37
C HIS A 221 13.32 1.51 1.74
N VAL A 222 13.30 0.18 1.79
CA VAL A 222 13.11 -0.60 3.02
C VAL A 222 14.17 -1.70 3.12
N PRO A 223 14.85 -1.83 4.27
CA PRO A 223 15.80 -2.92 4.51
C PRO A 223 15.16 -4.30 4.28
N SER A 224 15.89 -5.18 3.60
CA SER A 224 15.38 -6.48 3.14
C SER A 224 15.12 -7.49 4.26
N ASP A 225 15.64 -7.25 5.45
CA ASP A 225 15.47 -8.05 6.65
C ASP A 225 14.21 -7.71 7.46
N LEU A 226 13.47 -6.66 7.07
CA LEU A 226 12.25 -6.23 7.74
C LEU A 226 10.96 -6.82 7.19
N PHE A 227 11.04 -7.64 6.13
CA PHE A 227 9.88 -8.27 5.49
C PHE A 227 10.25 -9.57 4.78
N ILE A 228 9.26 -10.41 4.48
CA ILE A 228 9.42 -11.57 3.59
C ILE A 228 9.19 -11.10 2.17
N ASP A 229 10.24 -11.13 1.36
CA ASP A 229 10.17 -10.73 -0.05
C ASP A 229 9.51 -11.82 -0.91
N PHE A 230 8.24 -11.62 -1.25
CA PHE A 230 7.48 -12.58 -2.05
C PHE A 230 8.02 -12.73 -3.49
N ARG A 231 8.83 -11.79 -4.00
CA ARG A 231 9.47 -11.91 -5.33
C ARG A 231 10.33 -13.17 -5.45
N GLN A 232 10.86 -13.68 -4.33
CA GLN A 232 11.64 -14.91 -4.28
C GLN A 232 10.78 -16.15 -4.60
N TYR A 233 9.46 -16.07 -4.40
CA TYR A 233 8.48 -17.13 -4.68
C TYR A 233 7.64 -16.85 -5.93
N TYR A 234 7.76 -15.64 -6.49
CA TYR A 234 7.01 -15.17 -7.64
C TYR A 234 7.80 -15.42 -8.93
N GLY A 235 7.75 -16.66 -9.42
CA GLY A 235 8.33 -17.06 -10.71
C GLY A 235 7.27 -17.62 -11.66
N SER A 236 7.70 -18.22 -12.78
CA SER A 236 6.82 -18.92 -13.72
C SER A 236 6.09 -20.11 -13.06
N LEU A 237 6.75 -20.74 -12.07
CA LEU A 237 6.18 -21.73 -11.17
C LEU A 237 6.28 -21.11 -9.76
N ARG A 238 5.16 -20.65 -9.21
CA ARG A 238 5.13 -20.05 -7.89
C ARG A 238 5.50 -21.09 -6.83
N ASP A 239 6.54 -20.83 -6.07
CA ASP A 239 7.07 -21.76 -5.07
C ASP A 239 6.35 -21.59 -3.72
N TYR A 240 5.07 -21.98 -3.69
CA TYR A 240 4.29 -21.96 -2.46
C TYR A 240 4.80 -22.99 -1.42
N ASP A 241 5.42 -24.07 -1.86
CA ASP A 241 5.96 -25.07 -0.93
C ASP A 241 7.12 -24.50 -0.11
N SER A 242 8.02 -23.73 -0.72
CA SER A 242 9.09 -23.06 0.01
C SER A 242 8.56 -21.94 0.91
N LEU A 243 7.56 -21.17 0.47
CA LEU A 243 6.90 -20.18 1.32
C LEU A 243 6.24 -20.84 2.54
N ASN A 244 5.48 -21.92 2.33
CA ASN A 244 4.81 -22.66 3.40
C ASN A 244 5.81 -23.21 4.42
N ARG A 245 6.89 -23.84 3.95
CA ARG A 245 7.96 -24.30 4.82
C ARG A 245 8.56 -23.17 5.67
N LEU A 246 8.83 -22.02 5.04
CA LEU A 246 9.32 -20.84 5.76
C LEU A 246 8.34 -20.39 6.84
N LEU A 247 7.05 -20.21 6.52
CA LEU A 247 6.06 -19.69 7.47
C LEU A 247 5.81 -20.62 8.64
N ILE A 248 5.74 -21.95 8.40
CA ILE A 248 5.52 -22.96 9.42
C ILE A 248 6.72 -23.07 10.37
N SER A 249 7.94 -22.98 9.84
CA SER A 249 9.17 -23.13 10.63
C SER A 249 9.76 -21.81 11.11
N PHE A 250 9.04 -20.67 10.93
CA PHE A 250 9.57 -19.35 11.25
C PHE A 250 9.85 -19.22 12.75
N PRO A 251 11.13 -19.06 13.19
CA PRO A 251 11.46 -19.05 14.61
C PRO A 251 10.84 -17.84 15.33
N GLN A 252 10.37 -18.05 16.55
CA GLN A 252 9.81 -16.96 17.38
C GLN A 252 10.81 -15.82 17.57
N SER A 253 12.07 -16.14 17.91
CA SER A 253 13.10 -15.11 18.11
C SER A 253 13.30 -14.24 16.87
N ARG A 254 13.36 -14.87 15.68
CA ARG A 254 13.47 -14.14 14.41
C ARG A 254 12.25 -13.26 14.15
N TRP A 255 11.06 -13.75 14.51
CA TRP A 255 9.82 -12.99 14.37
C TRP A 255 9.83 -11.76 15.29
N GLU A 256 10.23 -11.92 16.55
CA GLU A 256 10.35 -10.85 17.54
C GLU A 256 11.37 -9.79 17.10
N ASP A 257 12.56 -10.22 16.71
CA ASP A 257 13.62 -9.34 16.21
C ASP A 257 13.17 -8.55 14.97
N MET A 258 12.61 -9.24 13.98
CA MET A 258 12.16 -8.61 12.74
C MET A 258 11.05 -7.56 12.98
N THR A 259 10.06 -7.90 13.82
CA THR A 259 8.94 -6.99 14.08
C THR A 259 9.34 -5.79 14.93
N GLU A 260 10.27 -5.94 15.86
CA GLU A 260 10.80 -4.81 16.64
C GLU A 260 11.62 -3.86 15.76
N GLN A 261 12.56 -4.40 15.01
CA GLN A 261 13.38 -3.61 14.07
C GLN A 261 12.53 -2.91 13.02
N ALA A 262 11.51 -3.60 12.47
CA ALA A 262 10.58 -3.01 11.50
C ALA A 262 9.75 -1.86 12.11
N TYR A 263 9.30 -2.03 13.35
CA TYR A 263 8.58 -1.00 14.08
C TYR A 263 9.47 0.24 14.32
N GLU A 264 10.67 0.06 14.86
CA GLU A 264 11.61 1.15 15.12
C GLU A 264 12.01 1.88 13.82
N TRP A 265 12.32 1.10 12.77
CA TRP A 265 12.66 1.68 11.47
C TRP A 265 11.49 2.48 10.89
N GLY A 266 10.26 1.97 10.97
CA GLY A 266 9.06 2.64 10.49
C GLY A 266 8.74 3.94 11.24
N GLN A 267 9.12 4.05 12.51
CA GLN A 267 8.99 5.30 13.27
C GLN A 267 9.94 6.39 12.77
N GLN A 268 11.13 5.99 12.33
CA GLN A 268 12.18 6.92 11.88
C GLN A 268 12.07 7.27 10.39
N ASN A 269 11.42 6.42 9.60
CA ASN A 269 11.38 6.52 8.15
C ASN A 269 9.93 6.68 7.66
N GLN A 270 9.46 7.91 7.63
CA GLN A 270 8.10 8.21 7.17
C GLN A 270 8.12 8.70 5.72
N PHE A 271 7.29 8.10 4.86
CA PHE A 271 7.13 8.47 3.46
C PHE A 271 5.70 8.94 3.18
N GLY A 272 5.53 9.81 2.18
CA GLY A 272 4.21 10.24 1.74
C GLY A 272 3.41 10.96 2.83
N THR A 273 4.06 11.78 3.65
CA THR A 273 3.38 12.52 4.71
C THR A 273 2.57 13.68 4.16
N VAL A 274 1.51 14.07 4.90
CA VAL A 274 0.71 15.26 4.56
C VAL A 274 1.59 16.50 4.53
N GLN A 275 2.54 16.63 5.48
CA GLN A 275 3.45 17.78 5.52
C GLN A 275 4.33 17.83 4.25
N GLN A 276 4.92 16.71 3.85
CA GLN A 276 5.70 16.64 2.61
C GLN A 276 4.88 17.05 1.39
N LEU A 277 3.62 16.62 1.33
CA LEU A 277 2.73 17.03 0.25
C LEU A 277 2.43 18.53 0.28
N CYS A 278 2.14 19.09 1.45
CA CYS A 278 1.90 20.53 1.61
C CYS A 278 3.10 21.35 1.13
N ASP A 279 4.30 20.98 1.59
CA ASP A 279 5.54 21.64 1.18
C ASP A 279 5.72 21.60 -0.34
N LEU A 280 5.47 20.45 -0.98
CA LEU A 280 5.56 20.31 -2.43
C LEU A 280 4.50 21.11 -3.19
N ILE A 281 3.29 21.26 -2.65
CA ILE A 281 2.23 22.10 -3.25
C ILE A 281 2.61 23.58 -3.17
N GLU A 282 3.17 24.00 -2.05
CA GLU A 282 3.56 25.39 -1.82
C GLU A 282 4.80 25.81 -2.65
N ASP A 283 5.56 24.83 -3.18
CA ASP A 283 6.70 25.03 -4.07
C ASP A 283 6.33 25.27 -5.55
N PHE A 284 5.05 25.20 -5.95
CA PHE A 284 4.57 25.50 -7.30
C PHE A 284 4.19 26.97 -7.46
#